data_90a166c26312d40664232f66fe3d4ca4
#
_entry.id   90a166c26312d40664232f66fe3d4ca4
#
_cell.length_a   1.000
_cell.length_b   1.000
_cell.length_c   1.000
_cell.angle_alpha   90.00
_cell.angle_beta   90.00
_cell.angle_gamma   90.00
#
_symmetry.space_group_name_H-M   'P 1'
#
loop_
_entity.id
_entity.type
_entity.pdbx_description
1 polymer ?
#
loop_
_entity_poly.entity_id
_entity_poly.type
_entity_poly.pdbx_seq_one_letter_code
_entity_poly.pdbx_strand_id
1 'polypeptide(L)'
;MFLKSFFGSRTRVKLMGLFLLHPKSEFFIREITRKLSEQINSVRRELNNLKKVGLLKTRSKNRKKYYYINENFALLDDFANIFTKVSNPQDDIIKAISGFGKVDFLLFSGQFVGAKRDVDMLVVGEIDKNELKKYLEEELSASKVKFTVMSRADFLYRLDCKDKFVLDLINSEEKNIPINNLKKYIEVRMKARK
;
A
#
# COMPACT_ATOMS: atom_id res chain seq x y z
N MET A 1 5.66 9.43 -11.77
CA MET A 1 5.58 10.03 -10.43
C MET A 1 4.98 11.43 -10.55
N PHE A 2 3.67 11.48 -10.77
CA PHE A 2 2.85 12.64 -11.13
C PHE A 2 3.00 13.82 -10.13
N LEU A 3 2.86 13.56 -8.83
CA LEU A 3 2.93 14.62 -7.81
C LEU A 3 4.27 15.36 -7.74
N LYS A 4 5.39 14.75 -8.20
CA LYS A 4 6.68 15.43 -8.23
C LYS A 4 6.66 16.67 -9.11
N SER A 5 5.96 16.64 -10.23
CA SER A 5 5.84 17.76 -11.16
C SER A 5 5.09 18.95 -10.54
N PHE A 6 4.12 18.70 -9.67
CA PHE A 6 3.39 19.75 -8.96
C PHE A 6 4.15 20.30 -7.76
N PHE A 7 4.78 19.44 -6.97
CA PHE A 7 5.44 19.86 -5.72
C PHE A 7 6.95 20.12 -5.86
N GLY A 8 7.54 19.91 -7.04
CA GLY A 8 8.92 20.25 -7.38
C GLY A 8 10.02 19.41 -6.70
N SER A 9 9.70 18.67 -5.64
CA SER A 9 10.67 17.86 -4.89
C SER A 9 10.13 16.47 -4.58
N ARG A 10 10.91 15.43 -4.96
CA ARG A 10 10.58 14.04 -4.65
C ARG A 10 10.49 13.79 -3.14
N THR A 11 11.46 14.32 -2.39
CA THR A 11 11.51 14.19 -0.94
C THR A 11 10.30 14.88 -0.29
N ARG A 12 9.87 16.05 -0.81
CA ARG A 12 8.65 16.74 -0.34
C ARG A 12 7.41 15.88 -0.52
N VAL A 13 7.21 15.31 -1.71
CA VAL A 13 6.07 14.45 -1.99
C VAL A 13 6.03 13.23 -1.07
N LYS A 14 7.17 12.56 -0.86
CA LYS A 14 7.25 11.44 0.07
C LYS A 14 6.93 11.84 1.52
N LEU A 15 7.43 13.00 1.98
CA LEU A 15 7.13 13.52 3.31
C LEU A 15 5.65 13.86 3.46
N MET A 16 5.07 14.57 2.49
CA MET A 16 3.64 14.88 2.50
C MET A 16 2.81 13.61 2.55
N GLY A 17 3.13 12.60 1.73
CA GLY A 17 2.47 11.30 1.76
C GLY A 17 2.58 10.63 3.13
N LEU A 18 3.78 10.59 3.72
CA LEU A 18 3.98 10.00 5.05
C LEU A 18 3.09 10.63 6.12
N PHE A 19 2.99 11.95 6.14
CA PHE A 19 2.22 12.65 7.18
C PHE A 19 0.72 12.70 6.88
N LEU A 20 0.31 12.93 5.63
CA LEU A 20 -1.10 13.06 5.26
C LEU A 20 -1.85 11.72 5.31
N LEU A 21 -1.17 10.62 5.01
CA LEU A 21 -1.77 9.28 5.11
C LEU A 21 -1.73 8.70 6.52
N HIS A 22 -0.91 9.28 7.42
CA HIS A 22 -0.79 8.88 8.83
C HIS A 22 -0.96 10.08 9.76
N PRO A 23 -2.10 10.78 9.77
CA PRO A 23 -2.27 12.07 10.43
C PRO A 23 -2.11 12.01 11.97
N LYS A 24 -2.38 10.87 12.58
CA LYS A 24 -2.22 10.66 14.03
C LYS A 24 -0.80 10.30 14.47
N SER A 25 0.10 10.12 13.49
CA SER A 25 1.48 9.68 13.77
C SER A 25 2.43 10.86 13.90
N GLU A 26 3.47 10.66 14.70
CA GLU A 26 4.59 11.59 14.82
C GLU A 26 5.89 10.86 14.53
N PHE A 27 6.81 11.53 13.85
CA PHE A 27 8.06 10.94 13.41
C PHE A 27 9.24 11.86 13.74
N PHE A 28 10.39 11.29 14.11
CA PHE A 28 11.64 12.03 14.23
C PHE A 28 12.52 11.82 12.99
N ILE A 29 13.44 12.74 12.74
CA ILE A 29 14.17 12.84 11.46
C ILE A 29 14.88 11.55 11.02
N ARG A 30 15.52 10.81 11.94
CA ARG A 30 16.22 9.56 11.60
C ARG A 30 15.25 8.45 11.17
N GLU A 31 14.09 8.38 11.80
CA GLU A 31 13.02 7.45 11.44
C GLU A 31 12.49 7.76 10.04
N ILE A 32 12.16 9.04 9.77
CA ILE A 32 11.71 9.51 8.46
C ILE A 32 12.73 9.16 7.37
N THR A 33 14.01 9.44 7.62
CA THR A 33 15.11 9.16 6.68
C THR A 33 15.15 7.69 6.30
N ARG A 34 14.99 6.79 7.29
CA ARG A 34 14.98 5.35 7.08
C ARG A 34 13.71 4.89 6.33
N LYS A 35 12.52 5.34 6.78
CA LYS A 35 11.23 4.98 6.15
C LYS A 35 11.16 5.41 4.67
N LEU A 36 11.65 6.59 4.35
CA LEU A 36 11.56 7.14 3.00
C LEU A 36 12.76 6.81 2.10
N SER A 37 13.83 6.21 2.65
CA SER A 37 15.11 5.96 1.96
C SER A 37 15.64 7.23 1.28
N GLU A 38 15.63 8.36 2.02
CA GLU A 38 16.06 9.68 1.54
C GLU A 38 17.24 10.20 2.36
N GLN A 39 18.05 11.08 1.76
CA GLN A 39 19.19 11.70 2.46
C GLN A 39 18.72 12.65 3.57
N ILE A 40 19.36 12.57 4.75
CA ILE A 40 18.98 13.34 5.94
C ILE A 40 18.92 14.85 5.71
N ASN A 41 19.81 15.40 4.89
CA ASN A 41 19.86 16.84 4.60
C ASN A 41 18.65 17.25 3.73
N SER A 42 18.26 16.43 2.77
CA SER A 42 17.05 16.64 1.95
C SER A 42 15.79 16.57 2.81
N VAL A 43 15.71 15.57 3.68
CA VAL A 43 14.60 15.42 4.63
C VAL A 43 14.51 16.63 5.56
N ARG A 44 15.64 17.08 6.14
CA ARG A 44 15.68 18.24 7.05
C ARG A 44 15.20 19.52 6.36
N ARG A 45 15.67 19.77 5.14
CA ARG A 45 15.27 20.94 4.36
C ARG A 45 13.78 20.95 4.09
N GLU A 46 13.22 19.83 3.62
CA GLU A 46 11.81 19.75 3.27
C GLU A 46 10.91 19.76 4.51
N LEU A 47 11.30 19.14 5.63
CA LEU A 47 10.60 19.27 6.90
C LEU A 47 10.49 20.72 7.38
N ASN A 48 11.59 21.49 7.24
CA ASN A 48 11.58 22.92 7.56
C ASN A 48 10.66 23.70 6.61
N ASN A 49 10.62 23.38 5.33
CA ASN A 49 9.73 24.00 4.36
C ASN A 49 8.25 23.70 4.72
N LEU A 50 7.91 22.44 4.99
CA LEU A 50 6.55 22.03 5.37
C LEU A 50 6.11 22.64 6.70
N LYS A 51 7.05 22.84 7.64
CA LYS A 51 6.79 23.59 8.87
C LYS A 51 6.52 25.09 8.60
N LYS A 52 7.33 25.71 7.73
CA LYS A 52 7.16 27.15 7.38
C LYS A 52 5.80 27.43 6.76
N VAL A 53 5.30 26.56 5.90
CA VAL A 53 3.96 26.67 5.29
C VAL A 53 2.82 26.29 6.24
N GLY A 54 3.15 25.80 7.44
CA GLY A 54 2.15 25.48 8.47
C GLY A 54 1.55 24.09 8.39
N LEU A 55 1.95 23.24 7.44
CA LEU A 55 1.44 21.85 7.32
C LEU A 55 1.92 20.99 8.49
N LEU A 56 3.14 21.19 8.96
CA LEU A 56 3.72 20.43 10.06
C LEU A 56 3.96 21.30 11.29
N LYS A 57 3.74 20.71 12.46
CA LYS A 57 4.15 21.20 13.78
C LYS A 57 5.27 20.35 14.34
N THR A 58 5.93 20.84 15.38
CA THR A 58 7.02 20.12 16.06
C THR A 58 6.84 20.15 17.55
N ARG A 59 7.22 19.03 18.20
CA ARG A 59 7.38 18.97 19.67
C ARG A 59 8.69 18.28 20.04
N SER A 60 9.21 18.62 21.21
CA SER A 60 10.39 17.97 21.78
C SER A 60 9.96 16.95 22.82
N LYS A 61 10.45 15.71 22.69
CA LYS A 61 10.20 14.62 23.67
C LYS A 61 11.47 13.77 23.75
N ASN A 62 11.94 13.46 24.97
CA ASN A 62 13.13 12.64 25.22
C ASN A 62 14.36 13.10 24.40
N ARG A 63 14.67 14.39 24.42
CA ARG A 63 15.77 15.03 23.64
C ARG A 63 15.72 14.83 22.13
N LYS A 64 14.55 14.40 21.60
CA LYS A 64 14.30 14.24 20.16
C LYS A 64 13.23 15.21 19.70
N LYS A 65 13.39 15.75 18.49
CA LYS A 65 12.39 16.60 17.84
C LYS A 65 11.51 15.75 16.95
N TYR A 66 10.21 15.71 17.26
CA TYR A 66 9.18 15.03 16.49
C TYR A 66 8.44 16.03 15.61
N TYR A 67 8.05 15.57 14.45
CA TYR A 67 7.21 16.29 13.50
C TYR A 67 5.88 15.57 13.39
N TYR A 68 4.80 16.33 13.28
CA TYR A 68 3.42 15.82 13.17
C TYR A 68 2.56 16.80 12.40
N ILE A 69 1.40 16.35 11.92
CA ILE A 69 0.44 17.15 11.15
C ILE A 69 -0.12 18.29 12.01
N ASN A 70 -0.29 19.44 11.38
CA ASN A 70 -1.08 20.53 11.94
C ASN A 70 -2.55 20.33 11.56
N GLU A 71 -3.36 19.82 12.46
CA GLU A 71 -4.79 19.57 12.22
C GLU A 71 -5.59 20.84 11.84
N ASN A 72 -5.07 22.03 12.19
CA ASN A 72 -5.69 23.33 11.84
C ASN A 72 -5.13 23.92 10.54
N PHE A 73 -4.43 23.13 9.72
CA PHE A 73 -3.96 23.61 8.42
C PHE A 73 -5.14 23.68 7.44
N ALA A 74 -5.40 24.88 6.87
CA ALA A 74 -6.61 25.16 6.08
C ALA A 74 -6.83 24.22 4.89
N LEU A 75 -5.75 23.71 4.26
CA LEU A 75 -5.83 22.83 3.09
C LEU A 75 -5.53 21.35 3.47
N LEU A 76 -5.70 20.97 4.74
CA LEU A 76 -5.35 19.63 5.20
C LEU A 76 -6.15 18.56 4.47
N ASP A 77 -7.47 18.69 4.46
CA ASP A 77 -8.38 17.72 3.85
C ASP A 77 -8.19 17.64 2.33
N ASP A 78 -7.96 18.78 1.67
CA ASP A 78 -7.71 18.81 0.22
C ASP A 78 -6.43 18.06 -0.13
N PHE A 79 -5.35 18.30 0.60
CA PHE A 79 -4.10 17.58 0.38
C PHE A 79 -4.22 16.11 0.76
N ALA A 80 -4.90 15.77 1.84
CA ALA A 80 -5.14 14.37 2.20
C ALA A 80 -5.92 13.66 1.09
N ASN A 81 -6.96 14.27 0.55
CA ASN A 81 -7.74 13.73 -0.56
C ASN A 81 -6.90 13.55 -1.83
N ILE A 82 -6.06 14.54 -2.20
CA ILE A 82 -5.15 14.45 -3.35
C ILE A 82 -4.18 13.27 -3.14
N PHE A 83 -3.55 13.17 -1.98
CA PHE A 83 -2.59 12.12 -1.70
C PHE A 83 -3.26 10.75 -1.64
N THR A 84 -4.44 10.62 -1.05
CA THR A 84 -5.22 9.37 -1.04
C THR A 84 -5.58 8.92 -2.45
N LYS A 85 -6.01 9.84 -3.33
CA LYS A 85 -6.35 9.52 -4.72
C LYS A 85 -5.15 9.13 -5.59
N VAL A 86 -3.98 9.69 -5.30
CA VAL A 86 -2.76 9.45 -6.10
C VAL A 86 -1.86 8.39 -5.49
N SER A 87 -1.87 8.24 -4.17
CA SER A 87 -1.24 7.11 -3.48
C SER A 87 -2.15 5.91 -3.64
N ASN A 88 -1.81 5.04 -4.57
CA ASN A 88 -2.43 3.74 -4.61
C ASN A 88 -1.78 2.90 -3.49
N PRO A 89 -2.46 2.67 -2.35
CA PRO A 89 -1.88 1.83 -1.28
C PRO A 89 -1.46 0.46 -1.81
N GLN A 90 -2.08 0.05 -2.91
CA GLN A 90 -1.76 -1.18 -3.61
C GLN A 90 -0.32 -1.20 -4.15
N ASP A 91 0.22 -0.07 -4.65
CA ASP A 91 1.58 -0.03 -5.21
C ASP A 91 2.66 -0.30 -4.15
N ASP A 92 2.46 0.20 -2.93
CA ASP A 92 3.39 -0.02 -1.83
C ASP A 92 3.27 -1.47 -1.31
N ILE A 93 2.05 -2.00 -1.25
CA ILE A 93 1.78 -3.41 -0.93
C ILE A 93 2.41 -4.33 -1.98
N ILE A 94 2.26 -4.04 -3.28
CA ILE A 94 2.84 -4.83 -4.38
C ILE A 94 4.36 -4.91 -4.24
N LYS A 95 5.02 -3.78 -3.95
CA LYS A 95 6.48 -3.74 -3.75
C LYS A 95 6.91 -4.53 -2.52
N ALA A 96 6.19 -4.38 -1.41
CA ALA A 96 6.48 -5.10 -0.18
C ALA A 96 6.33 -6.62 -0.37
N ILE A 97 5.21 -7.06 -0.94
CA ILE A 97 4.93 -8.49 -1.20
C ILE A 97 6.01 -9.10 -2.10
N SER A 98 6.48 -8.37 -3.12
CA SER A 98 7.57 -8.82 -3.99
C SER A 98 8.91 -9.00 -3.25
N GLY A 99 9.07 -8.40 -2.09
CA GLY A 99 10.21 -8.58 -1.19
C GLY A 99 10.10 -9.82 -0.28
N PHE A 100 8.90 -10.37 -0.09
CA PHE A 100 8.66 -11.52 0.80
C PHE A 100 8.76 -12.87 0.09
N GLY A 101 9.05 -12.88 -1.21
CA GLY A 101 9.23 -14.09 -1.99
C GLY A 101 8.73 -13.97 -3.43
N LYS A 102 8.60 -15.12 -4.09
CA LYS A 102 8.16 -15.17 -5.49
C LYS A 102 6.63 -15.11 -5.58
N VAL A 103 6.13 -14.10 -6.29
CA VAL A 103 4.70 -13.91 -6.55
C VAL A 103 4.38 -14.26 -8.00
N ASP A 104 3.51 -15.24 -8.21
CA ASP A 104 3.03 -15.64 -9.53
C ASP A 104 1.72 -14.92 -9.91
N PHE A 105 0.86 -14.64 -8.89
CA PHE A 105 -0.40 -13.93 -9.11
C PHE A 105 -0.80 -13.14 -7.86
N LEU A 106 -1.29 -11.93 -8.07
CA LEU A 106 -1.81 -11.07 -7.01
C LEU A 106 -3.13 -10.47 -7.47
N LEU A 107 -4.17 -10.64 -6.65
CA LEU A 107 -5.49 -10.07 -6.88
C LEU A 107 -5.91 -9.27 -5.65
N PHE A 108 -6.31 -8.03 -5.87
CA PHE A 108 -7.01 -7.19 -4.89
C PHE A 108 -8.51 -7.24 -5.11
N SER A 109 -9.26 -7.35 -4.01
CA SER A 109 -10.72 -7.34 -3.95
C SER A 109 -11.15 -6.60 -2.67
N GLY A 110 -12.43 -6.72 -2.28
CA GLY A 110 -12.93 -6.19 -1.02
C GLY A 110 -12.61 -4.71 -0.81
N GLN A 111 -12.04 -4.38 0.34
CA GLN A 111 -11.75 -3.00 0.70
C GLN A 111 -10.74 -2.31 -0.24
N PHE A 112 -9.87 -3.03 -0.92
CA PHE A 112 -8.91 -2.46 -1.87
C PHE A 112 -9.54 -1.92 -3.16
N VAL A 113 -10.75 -2.35 -3.47
CA VAL A 113 -11.52 -1.94 -4.65
C VAL A 113 -12.88 -1.32 -4.29
N GLY A 114 -13.12 -1.07 -3.00
CA GLY A 114 -14.36 -0.48 -2.51
C GLY A 114 -15.57 -1.43 -2.49
N ALA A 115 -15.32 -2.74 -2.57
CA ALA A 115 -16.35 -3.78 -2.55
C ALA A 115 -16.48 -4.46 -1.18
N LYS A 116 -17.65 -5.01 -0.88
CA LYS A 116 -17.86 -5.83 0.32
C LYS A 116 -17.60 -7.30 -0.02
N ARG A 117 -16.47 -7.84 0.42
CA ARG A 117 -16.04 -9.22 0.14
C ARG A 117 -15.48 -9.89 1.38
N ASP A 118 -15.49 -11.23 1.39
CA ASP A 118 -14.91 -12.01 2.49
C ASP A 118 -13.38 -12.02 2.50
N VAL A 119 -12.75 -11.73 1.35
CA VAL A 119 -11.31 -11.64 1.17
C VAL A 119 -10.96 -10.37 0.42
N ASP A 120 -9.98 -9.64 0.92
CA ASP A 120 -9.50 -8.39 0.35
C ASP A 120 -8.32 -8.60 -0.61
N MET A 121 -7.55 -9.68 -0.40
CA MET A 121 -6.36 -9.96 -1.19
C MET A 121 -6.08 -11.45 -1.33
N LEU A 122 -5.82 -11.91 -2.57
CA LEU A 122 -5.33 -13.25 -2.88
C LEU A 122 -3.92 -13.15 -3.43
N VAL A 123 -2.97 -13.84 -2.80
CA VAL A 123 -1.59 -13.98 -3.25
C VAL A 123 -1.33 -15.43 -3.61
N VAL A 124 -0.81 -15.67 -4.81
CA VAL A 124 -0.38 -17.00 -5.25
C VAL A 124 1.12 -16.97 -5.51
N GLY A 125 1.84 -17.85 -4.87
CA GLY A 125 3.28 -17.94 -4.97
C GLY A 125 3.93 -18.54 -3.74
N GLU A 126 5.25 -18.38 -3.67
CA GLU A 126 6.09 -18.84 -2.54
C GLU A 126 6.51 -17.60 -1.75
N ILE A 127 5.67 -17.17 -0.82
CA ILE A 127 5.93 -16.00 0.05
C ILE A 127 5.80 -16.37 1.53
N ASP A 128 6.54 -15.67 2.39
CA ASP A 128 6.37 -15.81 3.83
C ASP A 128 5.07 -15.13 4.29
N LYS A 129 4.11 -15.97 4.69
CA LYS A 129 2.79 -15.51 5.15
C LYS A 129 2.87 -14.70 6.45
N ASN A 130 3.86 -15.00 7.31
CA ASN A 130 4.01 -14.31 8.60
C ASN A 130 4.60 -12.91 8.39
N GLU A 131 5.59 -12.77 7.50
CA GLU A 131 6.11 -11.47 7.11
C GLU A 131 5.04 -10.60 6.46
N LEU A 132 4.23 -11.17 5.54
CA LEU A 132 3.11 -10.48 4.94
C LEU A 132 2.09 -10.01 5.99
N LYS A 133 1.72 -10.89 6.92
CA LYS A 133 0.77 -10.56 8.00
C LYS A 133 1.29 -9.41 8.84
N LYS A 134 2.54 -9.49 9.29
CA LYS A 134 3.18 -8.45 10.09
C LYS A 134 3.21 -7.11 9.36
N TYR A 135 3.58 -7.10 8.09
CA TYR A 135 3.58 -5.89 7.27
C TYR A 135 2.19 -5.25 7.16
N LEU A 136 1.15 -6.06 6.88
CA LEU A 136 -0.22 -5.56 6.76
C LEU A 136 -0.76 -5.01 8.09
N GLU A 137 -0.41 -5.62 9.21
CA GLU A 137 -0.79 -5.13 10.55
C GLU A 137 -0.07 -3.82 10.93
N GLU A 138 1.20 -3.66 10.54
CA GLU A 138 2.00 -2.47 10.84
C GLU A 138 1.63 -1.27 9.96
N GLU A 139 1.41 -1.49 8.66
CA GLU A 139 1.20 -0.40 7.69
C GLU A 139 -0.28 -0.06 7.47
N LEU A 140 -1.19 -1.01 7.66
CA LEU A 140 -2.64 -0.84 7.45
C LEU A 140 -3.43 -0.91 8.76
N SER A 141 -2.87 -0.44 9.86
CA SER A 141 -3.33 -0.56 11.25
C SER A 141 -4.78 -0.11 11.53
N ALA A 142 -5.49 0.47 10.58
CA ALA A 142 -6.90 0.87 10.72
C ALA A 142 -7.91 -0.15 10.18
N SER A 143 -7.49 -1.13 9.38
CA SER A 143 -8.39 -2.10 8.76
C SER A 143 -7.82 -3.52 8.85
N LYS A 144 -8.60 -4.46 9.39
CA LYS A 144 -8.23 -5.89 9.36
C LYS A 144 -8.32 -6.40 7.92
N VAL A 145 -7.21 -6.33 7.19
CA VAL A 145 -7.13 -6.89 5.83
C VAL A 145 -7.26 -8.40 5.89
N LYS A 146 -8.25 -8.94 5.22
CA LYS A 146 -8.45 -10.38 5.06
C LYS A 146 -7.72 -10.86 3.82
N PHE A 147 -6.69 -11.65 3.98
CA PHE A 147 -5.90 -12.15 2.87
C PHE A 147 -5.75 -13.66 2.88
N THR A 148 -5.56 -14.21 1.70
CA THR A 148 -5.27 -15.63 1.48
C THR A 148 -3.99 -15.76 0.68
N VAL A 149 -3.11 -16.66 1.13
CA VAL A 149 -1.89 -17.08 0.40
C VAL A 149 -2.05 -18.53 0.05
N MET A 150 -1.77 -18.89 -1.19
CA MET A 150 -1.76 -20.28 -1.64
C MET A 150 -0.60 -20.54 -2.61
N SER A 151 -0.15 -21.78 -2.68
CA SER A 151 0.84 -22.18 -3.63
C SER A 151 0.31 -22.12 -5.07
N ARG A 152 1.21 -22.05 -6.05
CA ARG A 152 0.84 -22.12 -7.47
C ARG A 152 0.10 -23.44 -7.78
N ALA A 153 0.55 -24.55 -7.21
CA ALA A 153 -0.06 -25.86 -7.42
C ALA A 153 -1.50 -25.91 -6.89
N ASP A 154 -1.73 -25.43 -5.66
CA ASP A 154 -3.06 -25.38 -5.04
C ASP A 154 -4.01 -24.47 -5.85
N PHE A 155 -3.53 -23.33 -6.29
CA PHE A 155 -4.33 -22.39 -7.09
C PHE A 155 -4.79 -23.03 -8.42
N LEU A 156 -3.87 -23.68 -9.16
CA LEU A 156 -4.20 -24.34 -10.41
C LEU A 156 -5.11 -25.55 -10.19
N TYR A 157 -4.87 -26.33 -9.14
CA TYR A 157 -5.75 -27.45 -8.75
C TYR A 157 -7.19 -26.97 -8.44
N ARG A 158 -7.32 -25.88 -7.66
CA ARG A 158 -8.63 -25.29 -7.35
C ARG A 158 -9.33 -24.77 -8.61
N LEU A 159 -8.60 -24.21 -9.57
CA LEU A 159 -9.15 -23.83 -10.87
C LEU A 159 -9.68 -25.04 -11.65
N ASP A 160 -8.91 -26.15 -11.65
CA ASP A 160 -9.31 -27.39 -12.32
C ASP A 160 -10.54 -28.02 -11.66
N CYS A 161 -10.61 -28.01 -10.33
CA CYS A 161 -11.77 -28.48 -9.55
C CYS A 161 -12.96 -27.51 -9.57
N LYS A 162 -12.87 -26.37 -10.26
CA LYS A 162 -13.93 -25.34 -10.31
C LYS A 162 -14.31 -24.82 -8.92
N ASP A 163 -13.31 -24.65 -8.05
CA ASP A 163 -13.52 -24.14 -6.69
C ASP A 163 -14.23 -22.79 -6.73
N LYS A 164 -15.36 -22.69 -6.02
CA LYS A 164 -16.24 -21.52 -6.03
C LYS A 164 -15.51 -20.27 -5.54
N PHE A 165 -14.69 -20.39 -4.49
CA PHE A 165 -13.96 -19.27 -3.92
C PHE A 165 -13.01 -18.61 -4.94
N VAL A 166 -12.20 -19.42 -5.63
CA VAL A 166 -11.26 -18.94 -6.63
C VAL A 166 -11.99 -18.36 -7.84
N LEU A 167 -13.04 -19.01 -8.30
CA LEU A 167 -13.83 -18.56 -9.44
C LEU A 167 -14.57 -17.27 -9.15
N ASP A 168 -15.15 -17.09 -7.98
CA ASP A 168 -15.85 -15.86 -7.59
C ASP A 168 -14.89 -14.65 -7.53
N LEU A 169 -13.66 -14.86 -7.06
CA LEU A 169 -12.63 -13.81 -7.07
C LEU A 169 -12.18 -13.45 -8.49
N ILE A 170 -11.92 -14.46 -9.33
CA ILE A 170 -11.43 -14.23 -10.70
C ILE A 170 -12.51 -13.62 -11.61
N ASN A 171 -13.77 -13.99 -11.44
CA ASN A 171 -14.88 -13.50 -12.26
C ASN A 171 -15.51 -12.20 -11.75
N SER A 172 -15.13 -11.74 -10.56
CA SER A 172 -15.62 -10.46 -10.03
C SER A 172 -15.36 -9.31 -10.99
N GLU A 173 -16.32 -8.42 -11.17
CA GLU A 173 -16.11 -7.16 -11.89
C GLU A 173 -15.25 -6.19 -11.08
N GLU A 174 -15.47 -6.18 -9.76
CA GLU A 174 -14.74 -5.36 -8.80
C GLU A 174 -13.48 -6.09 -8.32
N LYS A 175 -12.43 -6.03 -9.14
CA LYS A 175 -11.10 -6.58 -8.82
C LYS A 175 -10.00 -5.77 -9.48
N ASN A 176 -8.79 -5.84 -8.91
CA ASN A 176 -7.56 -5.39 -9.54
C ASN A 176 -6.53 -6.52 -9.49
N ILE A 177 -5.90 -6.83 -10.63
CA ILE A 177 -4.91 -7.90 -10.75
C ILE A 177 -3.58 -7.29 -11.21
N PRO A 178 -2.76 -6.79 -10.28
CA PRO A 178 -1.49 -6.12 -10.63
C PRO A 178 -0.39 -7.09 -11.08
N ILE A 179 -0.43 -8.35 -10.61
CA ILE A 179 0.54 -9.38 -11.00
C ILE A 179 -0.23 -10.58 -11.54
N ASN A 180 0.04 -10.97 -12.79
CA ASN A 180 -0.59 -12.12 -13.44
C ASN A 180 0.38 -12.88 -14.35
N ASN A 181 1.29 -13.63 -13.76
CA ASN A 181 2.18 -14.54 -14.49
C ASN A 181 1.48 -15.87 -14.88
N LEU A 182 0.25 -16.07 -14.39
CA LEU A 182 -0.55 -17.26 -14.64
C LEU A 182 -1.64 -17.05 -15.70
N LYS A 183 -1.64 -15.90 -16.40
CA LYS A 183 -2.70 -15.50 -17.35
C LYS A 183 -3.05 -16.61 -18.36
N LYS A 184 -2.07 -17.18 -19.02
CA LYS A 184 -2.28 -18.25 -20.00
C LYS A 184 -2.95 -19.50 -19.40
N TYR A 185 -2.53 -19.88 -18.18
CA TYR A 185 -3.09 -21.05 -17.47
C TYR A 185 -4.55 -20.80 -17.05
N ILE A 186 -4.86 -19.60 -16.60
CA ILE A 186 -6.21 -19.18 -16.21
C ILE A 186 -7.12 -19.15 -17.44
N GLU A 187 -6.69 -18.53 -18.54
CA GLU A 187 -7.47 -18.41 -19.79
C GLU A 187 -7.82 -19.77 -20.40
N VAL A 188 -6.86 -20.69 -20.45
CA VAL A 188 -7.10 -22.05 -20.97
C VAL A 188 -8.15 -22.76 -20.15
N ARG A 189 -8.06 -22.72 -18.80
CA ARG A 189 -8.99 -23.37 -17.89
C ARG A 189 -10.37 -22.72 -17.88
N MET A 190 -10.43 -21.43 -18.11
CA MET A 190 -11.70 -20.70 -18.21
C MET A 190 -12.38 -20.89 -19.57
N LYS A 191 -11.60 -21.08 -20.67
CA LYS A 191 -12.14 -21.35 -22.04
C LYS A 191 -12.63 -22.78 -22.23
N ALA A 192 -12.06 -23.75 -21.54
CA ALA A 192 -12.55 -25.13 -21.54
C ALA A 192 -14.01 -25.25 -21.00
N ARG A 193 -14.67 -24.13 -20.82
CA ARG A 193 -16.02 -23.93 -20.29
C ARG A 193 -17.11 -23.76 -21.36
N LYS A 194 -16.74 -23.59 -22.64
CA LYS A 194 -17.69 -23.53 -23.77
C LYS A 194 -17.74 -24.89 -24.47
#